data_4dac47d699a5e3682fa41bcf4f3bd8de
#
_entry.id   4dac47d699a5e3682fa41bcf4f3bd8de
#
_cell.length_a   1.000
_cell.length_b   1.000
_cell.length_c   1.000
_cell.angle_alpha   90.00
_cell.angle_beta   90.00
_cell.angle_gamma   90.00
#
_symmetry.space_group_name_H-M   'P 1'
#
loop_
_entity.id
_entity.type
_entity.pdbx_description
1 polymer ?
#
loop_
_entity_poly.entity_id
_entity_poly.type
_entity_poly.pdbx_seq_one_letter_code
_entity_poly.pdbx_strand_id
1 'polypeptide(L)'
;VAEKDTNALTIVNELDSQQVLETMQSISRFQTIVQKTLKQNHDYGIIPGTPKPTLLKPGAEKILMLMGLTSEYEILEKVEDYEQGVFAYTVKCTLSKGPFKITEGLGSCNSKEDKFRWRWVDEGDLPPGTDKSTLKQKIYGDIVKYRIENEDIYTQANTILKMAKKRAQIDATLTVAALSEIFTQDIEDMDIQGNLTENTYNPKVDNPGDVVVTFGKHKGKRLADIPVDYVEWLAKNARDDWMRKAAISVVNGNVGKNKPEPVPEPAEDNFPSDDELAEMEMFEE
;
A
#
# COMPACT_ATOMS: atom_id res chain seq x y z
N VAL A 1 -44.67 2.50 32.10
CA VAL A 1 -43.79 2.95 31.02
C VAL A 1 -43.42 1.71 30.26
N ALA A 2 -44.01 1.51 29.06
CA ALA A 2 -43.69 0.38 28.23
C ALA A 2 -42.23 0.51 27.72
N GLU A 3 -41.38 -0.49 28.00
CA GLU A 3 -40.10 -0.63 27.35
C GLU A 3 -40.35 -0.76 25.83
N LYS A 4 -39.89 0.23 25.05
CA LYS A 4 -39.84 0.11 23.59
C LYS A 4 -38.81 -0.98 23.27
N ASP A 5 -39.27 -2.11 22.77
CA ASP A 5 -38.40 -3.15 22.19
C ASP A 5 -37.55 -2.55 21.07
N THR A 6 -36.35 -2.14 21.40
CA THR A 6 -35.38 -1.58 20.43
C THR A 6 -34.71 -2.73 19.70
N ASN A 7 -35.27 -3.16 18.59
CA ASN A 7 -34.62 -4.11 17.69
C ASN A 7 -34.02 -3.37 16.48
N ALA A 8 -33.15 -4.03 15.73
CA ALA A 8 -32.46 -3.43 14.57
C ALA A 8 -33.44 -2.86 13.51
N LEU A 9 -34.62 -3.44 13.35
CA LEU A 9 -35.65 -2.95 12.42
C LEU A 9 -36.28 -1.66 12.91
N THR A 10 -36.48 -1.49 14.23
CA THR A 10 -36.98 -0.25 14.83
C THR A 10 -36.02 0.92 14.56
N ILE A 11 -34.71 0.68 14.71
CA ILE A 11 -33.68 1.69 14.42
C ILE A 11 -33.75 2.12 12.95
N VAL A 12 -33.85 1.18 12.02
CA VAL A 12 -33.94 1.49 10.58
C VAL A 12 -35.21 2.27 10.23
N ASN A 13 -36.34 1.94 10.84
CA ASN A 13 -37.62 2.62 10.59
C ASN A 13 -37.69 4.05 11.16
N GLU A 14 -36.85 4.37 12.14
CA GLU A 14 -36.76 5.73 12.74
C GLU A 14 -35.81 6.65 11.96
N LEU A 15 -35.08 6.17 10.96
CA LEU A 15 -34.15 6.97 10.15
C LEU A 15 -34.93 7.84 9.14
N ASP A 16 -34.64 9.14 9.13
CA ASP A 16 -35.07 10.02 8.05
C ASP A 16 -34.31 9.67 6.76
N SER A 17 -35.09 9.22 5.76
CA SER A 17 -34.52 8.82 4.47
C SER A 17 -33.74 9.91 3.77
N GLN A 18 -34.13 11.18 3.93
CA GLN A 18 -33.42 12.33 3.35
C GLN A 18 -32.06 12.53 4.03
N GLN A 19 -32.03 12.47 5.36
CA GLN A 19 -30.79 12.60 6.14
C GLN A 19 -29.83 11.44 5.87
N VAL A 20 -30.32 10.23 5.70
CA VAL A 20 -29.51 9.06 5.33
C VAL A 20 -28.88 9.28 3.95
N LEU A 21 -29.65 9.74 2.96
CA LEU A 21 -29.15 10.01 1.62
C LEU A 21 -28.05 11.07 1.61
N GLU A 22 -28.24 12.16 2.32
CA GLU A 22 -27.24 13.24 2.47
C GLU A 22 -25.95 12.75 3.14
N THR A 23 -26.09 11.89 4.15
CA THR A 23 -24.93 11.27 4.83
C THR A 23 -24.16 10.36 3.88
N MET A 24 -24.84 9.50 3.14
CA MET A 24 -24.21 8.61 2.15
C MET A 24 -23.48 9.39 1.03
N GLN A 25 -24.10 10.48 0.55
CA GLN A 25 -23.44 11.38 -0.41
C GLN A 25 -22.19 12.05 0.17
N SER A 26 -22.23 12.43 1.45
CA SER A 26 -21.07 13.02 2.14
C SER A 26 -19.92 12.03 2.29
N ILE A 27 -20.22 10.77 2.63
CA ILE A 27 -19.23 9.67 2.66
C ILE A 27 -18.59 9.50 1.27
N SER A 28 -19.41 9.40 0.21
CA SER A 28 -18.90 9.21 -1.16
C SER A 28 -18.03 10.39 -1.63
N ARG A 29 -18.41 11.63 -1.28
CA ARG A 29 -17.59 12.81 -1.56
C ARG A 29 -16.24 12.75 -0.83
N PHE A 30 -16.25 12.38 0.46
CA PHE A 30 -15.02 12.24 1.23
C PHE A 30 -14.11 11.16 0.63
N GLN A 31 -14.64 9.99 0.30
CA GLN A 31 -13.88 8.91 -0.37
C GLN A 31 -13.26 9.38 -1.68
N THR A 32 -13.99 10.15 -2.48
CA THR A 32 -13.48 10.74 -3.73
C THR A 32 -12.32 11.72 -3.47
N ILE A 33 -12.43 12.56 -2.44
CA ILE A 33 -11.37 13.50 -2.05
C ILE A 33 -10.12 12.73 -1.62
N VAL A 34 -10.28 11.71 -0.77
CA VAL A 34 -9.18 10.86 -0.31
C VAL A 34 -8.46 10.21 -1.49
N GLN A 35 -9.19 9.61 -2.44
CA GLN A 35 -8.60 8.98 -3.63
C GLN A 35 -7.82 9.97 -4.51
N LYS A 36 -8.30 11.22 -4.63
CA LYS A 36 -7.63 12.26 -5.42
C LYS A 36 -6.43 12.89 -4.74
N THR A 37 -6.41 12.91 -3.42
CA THR A 37 -5.39 13.62 -2.62
C THR A 37 -4.21 12.71 -2.25
N LEU A 38 -4.46 11.43 -2.02
CA LEU A 38 -3.42 10.48 -1.65
C LEU A 38 -2.55 10.11 -2.85
N LYS A 39 -1.24 9.98 -2.59
CA LYS A 39 -0.22 9.69 -3.61
C LYS A 39 0.11 8.20 -3.64
N GLN A 40 0.07 7.62 -4.84
CA GLN A 40 0.51 6.24 -5.07
C GLN A 40 1.98 6.07 -4.74
N ASN A 41 2.36 4.90 -4.23
CA ASN A 41 3.70 4.51 -3.77
C ASN A 41 4.24 5.34 -2.59
N HIS A 42 3.39 6.17 -1.97
CA HIS A 42 3.72 6.91 -0.77
C HIS A 42 2.62 6.76 0.30
N ASP A 43 1.38 7.08 -0.05
CA ASP A 43 0.23 7.04 0.86
C ASP A 43 -0.56 5.74 0.73
N TYR A 44 -0.52 5.14 -0.45
CA TYR A 44 -1.05 3.81 -0.73
C TYR A 44 -0.19 3.09 -1.76
N GLY A 45 -0.22 1.75 -1.74
CA GLY A 45 0.46 0.88 -2.68
C GLY A 45 -0.53 0.05 -3.49
N ILE A 46 -0.15 -0.30 -4.73
CA ILE A 46 -0.87 -1.29 -5.52
C ILE A 46 -0.06 -2.58 -5.47
N ILE A 47 -0.65 -3.61 -4.88
CA ILE A 47 -0.03 -4.93 -4.78
C ILE A 47 -0.61 -5.81 -5.87
N PRO A 48 0.22 -6.42 -6.74
CA PRO A 48 -0.26 -7.34 -7.75
C PRO A 48 -1.12 -8.45 -7.15
N GLY A 49 -2.27 -8.70 -7.75
CA GLY A 49 -3.22 -9.73 -7.28
C GLY A 49 -4.22 -9.26 -6.22
N THR A 50 -4.15 -8.03 -5.76
CA THR A 50 -5.18 -7.46 -4.88
C THR A 50 -6.19 -6.63 -5.66
N PRO A 51 -7.51 -6.75 -5.34
CA PRO A 51 -8.55 -6.00 -6.06
C PRO A 51 -8.57 -4.52 -5.73
N LYS A 52 -7.97 -4.11 -4.61
CA LYS A 52 -7.95 -2.73 -4.11
C LYS A 52 -6.54 -2.32 -3.72
N PRO A 53 -6.19 -1.02 -3.81
CA PRO A 53 -4.94 -0.52 -3.28
C PRO A 53 -4.84 -0.72 -1.76
N THR A 54 -3.63 -0.92 -1.28
CA THR A 54 -3.32 -1.08 0.15
C THR A 54 -3.00 0.27 0.76
N LEU A 55 -3.72 0.65 1.81
CA LEU A 55 -3.45 1.89 2.53
C LEU A 55 -2.15 1.75 3.33
N LEU A 56 -1.23 2.69 3.14
CA LEU A 56 0.03 2.77 3.88
C LEU A 56 -0.10 3.72 5.07
N LYS A 57 0.83 3.60 6.02
CA LYS A 57 0.84 4.43 7.23
C LYS A 57 0.78 5.94 6.95
N PRO A 58 1.56 6.53 6.01
CA PRO A 58 1.47 7.95 5.69
C PRO A 58 0.08 8.36 5.20
N GLY A 59 -0.58 7.51 4.41
CA GLY A 59 -1.95 7.75 3.96
C GLY A 59 -2.95 7.74 5.11
N ALA A 60 -2.84 6.75 6.02
CA ALA A 60 -3.68 6.70 7.22
C ALA A 60 -3.50 7.96 8.07
N GLU A 61 -2.27 8.39 8.34
CA GLU A 61 -1.97 9.60 9.11
C GLU A 61 -2.58 10.86 8.47
N LYS A 62 -2.50 11.02 7.15
CA LYS A 62 -3.13 12.14 6.43
C LYS A 62 -4.66 12.13 6.57
N ILE A 63 -5.28 10.97 6.44
CA ILE A 63 -6.73 10.82 6.61
C ILE A 63 -7.15 11.25 8.02
N LEU A 64 -6.43 10.78 9.05
CA LEU A 64 -6.72 11.15 10.44
C LEU A 64 -6.56 12.66 10.66
N MET A 65 -5.53 13.28 10.10
CA MET A 65 -5.34 14.74 10.17
C MET A 65 -6.46 15.51 9.46
N LEU A 66 -6.86 15.09 8.26
CA LEU A 66 -7.97 15.71 7.51
C LEU A 66 -9.29 15.68 8.29
N MET A 67 -9.54 14.63 9.05
CA MET A 67 -10.75 14.47 9.85
C MET A 67 -10.64 15.07 11.25
N GLY A 68 -9.46 15.53 11.66
CA GLY A 68 -9.18 16.04 13.01
C GLY A 68 -9.31 14.96 14.07
N LEU A 69 -8.85 13.73 13.75
CA LEU A 69 -8.88 12.58 14.65
C LEU A 69 -7.53 12.40 15.35
N THR A 70 -7.60 12.04 16.62
CA THR A 70 -6.45 11.62 17.43
C THR A 70 -6.44 10.11 17.60
N SER A 71 -5.25 9.51 17.65
CA SER A 71 -5.07 8.07 17.87
C SER A 71 -4.40 7.80 19.20
N GLU A 72 -5.00 6.92 19.99
CA GLU A 72 -4.47 6.39 21.23
C GLU A 72 -4.19 4.88 21.07
N TYR A 73 -3.18 4.37 21.79
CA TYR A 73 -2.77 2.98 21.64
C TYR A 73 -2.70 2.30 22.99
N GLU A 74 -3.24 1.10 23.05
CA GLU A 74 -3.20 0.21 24.19
C GLU A 74 -2.66 -1.14 23.76
N ILE A 75 -1.68 -1.65 24.51
CA ILE A 75 -1.16 -3.01 24.31
C ILE A 75 -2.09 -3.96 25.08
N LEU A 76 -2.87 -4.74 24.35
CA LEU A 76 -3.80 -5.70 24.93
C LEU A 76 -3.09 -7.00 25.35
N GLU A 77 -2.10 -7.40 24.57
CA GLU A 77 -1.35 -8.63 24.80
C GLU A 77 0.12 -8.40 24.47
N LYS A 78 0.98 -8.89 25.34
CA LYS A 78 2.42 -8.80 25.23
C LYS A 78 3.06 -10.11 25.65
N VAL A 79 3.80 -10.73 24.74
CA VAL A 79 4.65 -11.88 25.01
C VAL A 79 6.09 -11.50 24.67
N GLU A 80 6.98 -11.62 25.61
CA GLU A 80 8.43 -11.39 25.44
C GLU A 80 9.19 -12.52 26.11
N ASP A 81 9.46 -13.57 25.38
CA ASP A 81 10.26 -14.70 25.80
C ASP A 81 11.66 -14.61 25.16
N TYR A 82 12.61 -14.13 25.94
CA TYR A 82 13.99 -13.98 25.51
C TYR A 82 14.76 -15.30 25.47
N GLU A 83 14.28 -16.35 26.11
CA GLU A 83 14.93 -17.67 26.07
C GLU A 83 14.61 -18.38 24.74
N GLN A 84 13.34 -18.30 24.32
CA GLN A 84 12.88 -18.92 23.08
C GLN A 84 12.87 -17.99 21.86
N GLY A 85 13.18 -16.70 22.03
CA GLY A 85 13.11 -15.70 20.96
C GLY A 85 11.69 -15.46 20.46
N VAL A 86 10.68 -15.56 21.34
CA VAL A 86 9.28 -15.36 21.00
C VAL A 86 8.83 -13.98 21.46
N PHE A 87 8.48 -13.14 20.50
CA PHE A 87 7.93 -11.81 20.72
C PHE A 87 6.59 -11.70 20.01
N ALA A 88 5.53 -11.35 20.74
CA ALA A 88 4.20 -11.13 20.16
C ALA A 88 3.50 -9.97 20.85
N TYR A 89 2.82 -9.14 20.04
CA TYR A 89 2.07 -8.01 20.52
C TYR A 89 0.73 -7.92 19.83
N THR A 90 -0.33 -7.66 20.60
CA THR A 90 -1.63 -7.26 20.13
C THR A 90 -1.90 -5.86 20.65
N VAL A 91 -2.12 -4.92 19.71
CA VAL A 91 -2.32 -3.51 19.98
C VAL A 91 -3.71 -3.09 19.52
N LYS A 92 -4.38 -2.32 20.35
CA LYS A 92 -5.62 -1.61 20.03
C LYS A 92 -5.28 -0.15 19.71
N CYS A 93 -5.83 0.37 18.63
CA CYS A 93 -5.83 1.77 18.27
C CYS A 93 -7.25 2.32 18.44
N THR A 94 -7.42 3.33 19.29
CA THR A 94 -8.68 4.06 19.46
C THR A 94 -8.57 5.40 18.76
N LEU A 95 -9.52 5.70 17.88
CA LEU A 95 -9.65 6.99 17.20
C LEU A 95 -10.73 7.82 17.85
N SER A 96 -10.38 9.07 18.23
CA SER A 96 -11.26 9.99 18.94
C SER A 96 -11.28 11.36 18.28
N LYS A 97 -12.41 12.08 18.42
CA LYS A 97 -12.54 13.49 18.06
C LYS A 97 -12.96 14.28 19.31
N GLY A 98 -12.01 15.00 19.90
CA GLY A 98 -12.20 15.57 21.22
C GLY A 98 -12.54 14.48 22.24
N PRO A 99 -13.64 14.59 23.00
CA PRO A 99 -14.03 13.61 24.00
C PRO A 99 -14.77 12.38 23.42
N PHE A 100 -15.06 12.37 22.11
CA PHE A 100 -15.89 11.32 21.51
C PHE A 100 -15.00 10.26 20.85
N LYS A 101 -15.16 9.02 21.29
CA LYS A 101 -14.60 7.86 20.60
C LYS A 101 -15.37 7.62 19.30
N ILE A 102 -14.64 7.51 18.20
CA ILE A 102 -15.21 7.32 16.86
C ILE A 102 -15.18 5.85 16.46
N THR A 103 -14.01 5.22 16.56
CA THR A 103 -13.83 3.80 16.21
C THR A 103 -12.59 3.23 16.90
N GLU A 104 -12.43 1.92 16.79
CA GLU A 104 -11.23 1.20 17.23
C GLU A 104 -10.77 0.25 16.12
N GLY A 105 -9.50 -0.10 16.16
CA GLY A 105 -8.91 -1.12 15.31
C GLY A 105 -7.91 -1.95 16.09
N LEU A 106 -7.70 -3.17 15.64
CA LEU A 106 -6.77 -4.12 16.25
C LEU A 106 -5.66 -4.47 15.26
N GLY A 107 -4.48 -4.68 15.80
CA GLY A 107 -3.34 -5.16 15.02
C GLY A 107 -2.44 -6.05 15.86
N SER A 108 -2.11 -7.21 15.35
CA SER A 108 -1.16 -8.12 15.99
C SER A 108 0.06 -8.35 15.10
N CYS A 109 1.18 -8.68 15.74
CA CYS A 109 2.40 -9.04 15.06
C CYS A 109 3.27 -9.89 15.96
N ASN A 110 3.99 -10.87 15.39
CA ASN A 110 4.83 -11.76 16.18
C ASN A 110 6.11 -12.17 15.44
N SER A 111 7.11 -12.64 16.22
CA SER A 111 8.42 -13.07 15.72
C SER A 111 8.41 -14.32 14.85
N LYS A 112 7.31 -15.07 14.84
CA LYS A 112 7.17 -16.29 14.01
C LYS A 112 6.64 -15.99 12.60
N GLU A 113 6.24 -14.74 12.32
CA GLU A 113 5.91 -14.33 10.95
C GLU A 113 7.13 -14.47 10.04
N ASP A 114 6.91 -14.91 8.82
CA ASP A 114 7.98 -15.26 7.86
C ASP A 114 9.03 -14.17 7.69
N LYS A 115 8.61 -12.90 7.69
CA LYS A 115 9.51 -11.75 7.53
C LYS A 115 10.47 -11.52 8.70
N PHE A 116 10.13 -11.99 9.89
CA PHE A 116 10.99 -11.87 11.08
C PHE A 116 11.72 -13.17 11.37
N ARG A 117 11.02 -14.30 11.17
CA ARG A 117 11.55 -15.62 11.46
C ARG A 117 12.70 -15.99 10.53
N TRP A 118 12.68 -15.57 9.27
CA TRP A 118 13.60 -16.00 8.25
C TRP A 118 14.45 -14.85 7.70
N ARG A 119 15.69 -15.14 7.37
CA ARG A 119 16.58 -14.24 6.64
C ARG A 119 17.17 -14.91 5.41
N TRP A 120 17.46 -14.14 4.39
CA TRP A 120 18.14 -14.60 3.18
C TRP A 120 19.61 -14.21 3.26
N VAL A 121 20.49 -15.18 3.14
CA VAL A 121 21.95 -15.01 3.22
C VAL A 121 22.63 -15.51 1.96
N ASP A 122 23.80 -14.98 1.68
CA ASP A 122 24.67 -15.48 0.62
C ASP A 122 25.35 -16.77 1.04
N GLU A 123 25.91 -17.52 0.09
CA GLU A 123 26.53 -18.81 0.37
C GLU A 123 27.66 -18.73 1.40
N GLY A 124 28.45 -17.63 1.37
CA GLY A 124 29.56 -17.39 2.30
C GLY A 124 29.14 -17.13 3.75
N ASP A 125 27.88 -16.71 3.95
CA ASP A 125 27.32 -16.37 5.29
C ASP A 125 26.55 -17.54 5.93
N LEU A 126 26.57 -18.71 5.29
CA LEU A 126 25.95 -19.92 5.85
C LEU A 126 26.76 -20.45 7.04
N PRO A 127 26.09 -20.90 8.12
CA PRO A 127 26.75 -21.58 9.22
C PRO A 127 27.57 -22.78 8.71
N PRO A 128 28.78 -23.02 9.26
CA PRO A 128 29.61 -24.16 8.86
C PRO A 128 28.87 -25.50 9.02
N GLY A 129 28.93 -26.34 7.98
CA GLY A 129 28.29 -27.67 8.00
C GLY A 129 26.79 -27.67 7.62
N THR A 130 26.26 -26.54 7.19
CA THR A 130 24.87 -26.47 6.72
C THR A 130 24.68 -27.22 5.40
N ASP A 131 23.70 -28.15 5.37
CA ASP A 131 23.31 -28.83 4.14
C ASP A 131 22.43 -27.90 3.27
N LYS A 132 23.03 -27.38 2.20
CA LYS A 132 22.38 -26.45 1.27
C LYS A 132 21.20 -27.07 0.53
N SER A 133 21.16 -28.40 0.37
CA SER A 133 20.10 -29.11 -0.35
C SER A 133 18.75 -29.04 0.38
N THR A 134 18.77 -28.86 1.70
CA THR A 134 17.58 -28.76 2.56
C THR A 134 17.00 -27.36 2.66
N LEU A 135 17.76 -26.34 2.22
CA LEU A 135 17.38 -24.94 2.34
C LEU A 135 16.56 -24.45 1.14
N LYS A 136 15.59 -23.58 1.41
CA LYS A 136 14.93 -22.83 0.34
C LYS A 136 15.93 -21.86 -0.29
N GLN A 137 15.93 -21.81 -1.62
CA GLN A 137 16.86 -21.00 -2.41
C GLN A 137 16.11 -19.97 -3.24
N LYS A 138 16.71 -18.80 -3.44
CA LYS A 138 16.32 -17.80 -4.43
C LYS A 138 17.52 -17.53 -5.34
N ILE A 139 17.29 -17.56 -6.64
CA ILE A 139 18.32 -17.34 -7.65
C ILE A 139 18.08 -16.00 -8.34
N TYR A 140 19.08 -15.11 -8.30
CA TYR A 140 19.08 -13.80 -8.96
C TYR A 140 20.27 -13.71 -9.90
N GLY A 141 20.10 -14.12 -11.15
CA GLY A 141 21.23 -14.26 -12.08
C GLY A 141 22.24 -15.29 -11.55
N ASP A 142 23.47 -14.86 -11.30
CA ASP A 142 24.54 -15.71 -10.77
C ASP A 142 24.58 -15.80 -9.23
N ILE A 143 23.71 -15.05 -8.55
CA ILE A 143 23.67 -15.01 -7.08
C ILE A 143 22.60 -15.97 -6.56
N VAL A 144 23.01 -16.90 -5.71
CA VAL A 144 22.12 -17.81 -5.00
C VAL A 144 22.04 -17.38 -3.53
N LYS A 145 20.82 -17.10 -3.06
CA LYS A 145 20.56 -16.81 -1.64
C LYS A 145 19.84 -17.99 -0.99
N TYR A 146 20.21 -18.25 0.24
CA TYR A 146 19.66 -19.33 1.06
C TYR A 146 18.82 -18.76 2.19
N ARG A 147 17.70 -19.42 2.49
CA ARG A 147 16.80 -19.03 3.57
C ARG A 147 17.18 -19.78 4.85
N ILE A 148 17.58 -19.05 5.87
CA ILE A 148 17.89 -19.59 7.20
C ILE A 148 17.06 -18.92 8.28
N GLU A 149 16.97 -19.54 9.45
CA GLU A 149 16.29 -18.94 10.61
C GLU A 149 17.07 -17.70 11.07
N ASN A 150 16.34 -16.68 11.49
CA ASN A 150 16.94 -15.42 11.94
C ASN A 150 17.39 -15.53 13.40
N GLU A 151 18.69 -15.59 13.61
CA GLU A 151 19.29 -15.65 14.94
C GLU A 151 19.19 -14.33 15.69
N ASP A 152 19.10 -13.18 14.97
CA ASP A 152 19.01 -11.84 15.55
C ASP A 152 17.58 -11.40 15.85
N ILE A 153 16.69 -12.36 16.17
CA ILE A 153 15.28 -12.06 16.43
C ILE A 153 15.07 -11.11 17.62
N TYR A 154 16.00 -11.11 18.57
CA TYR A 154 15.95 -10.28 19.77
C TYR A 154 15.99 -8.78 19.47
N THR A 155 16.70 -8.37 18.43
CA THR A 155 16.78 -6.98 17.97
C THR A 155 15.46 -6.52 17.31
N GLN A 156 14.59 -7.46 16.93
CA GLN A 156 13.35 -7.18 16.22
C GLN A 156 12.16 -6.86 17.16
N ALA A 157 12.28 -7.04 18.48
CA ALA A 157 11.17 -6.86 19.42
C ALA A 157 10.44 -5.49 19.22
N ASN A 158 11.21 -4.39 19.15
CA ASN A 158 10.64 -3.06 18.90
C ASN A 158 10.03 -2.91 17.50
N THR A 159 10.61 -3.57 16.50
CA THR A 159 10.09 -3.56 15.13
C THR A 159 8.75 -4.30 15.07
N ILE A 160 8.63 -5.43 15.74
CA ILE A 160 7.40 -6.22 15.86
C ILE A 160 6.30 -5.42 16.56
N LEU A 161 6.62 -4.75 17.68
CA LEU A 161 5.69 -3.86 18.38
C LEU A 161 5.21 -2.71 17.49
N LYS A 162 6.13 -2.03 16.79
CA LYS A 162 5.79 -0.94 15.86
C LYS A 162 4.91 -1.43 14.71
N MET A 163 5.09 -2.67 14.26
CA MET A 163 4.28 -3.28 13.23
C MET A 163 2.87 -3.57 13.73
N ALA A 164 2.70 -4.14 14.92
CA ALA A 164 1.40 -4.33 15.53
C ALA A 164 0.65 -2.99 15.68
N LYS A 165 1.35 -1.95 16.16
CA LYS A 165 0.82 -0.58 16.27
C LYS A 165 0.38 -0.02 14.91
N LYS A 166 1.18 -0.20 13.85
CA LYS A 166 0.87 0.25 12.49
C LYS A 166 -0.39 -0.45 11.97
N ARG A 167 -0.49 -1.77 12.13
CA ARG A 167 -1.67 -2.55 11.71
C ARG A 167 -2.94 -2.08 12.41
N ALA A 168 -2.89 -1.86 13.73
CA ALA A 168 -4.01 -1.34 14.50
C ALA A 168 -4.48 0.04 14.01
N GLN A 169 -3.54 0.94 13.67
CA GLN A 169 -3.87 2.27 13.16
C GLN A 169 -4.55 2.20 11.80
N ILE A 170 -4.04 1.37 10.89
CA ILE A 170 -4.62 1.23 9.54
C ILE A 170 -6.00 0.61 9.64
N ASP A 171 -6.18 -0.43 10.45
CA ASP A 171 -7.47 -1.08 10.68
C ASP A 171 -8.52 -0.09 11.21
N ALA A 172 -8.18 0.69 12.25
CA ALA A 172 -9.05 1.75 12.76
C ALA A 172 -9.37 2.81 11.70
N THR A 173 -8.38 3.20 10.88
CA THR A 173 -8.58 4.23 9.84
C THR A 173 -9.52 3.76 8.74
N LEU A 174 -9.43 2.50 8.34
CA LEU A 174 -10.29 1.93 7.29
C LEU A 174 -11.77 1.90 7.66
N THR A 175 -12.10 1.81 8.95
CA THR A 175 -13.50 1.86 9.40
C THR A 175 -14.08 3.27 9.32
N VAL A 176 -13.24 4.31 9.34
CA VAL A 176 -13.71 5.70 9.23
C VAL A 176 -14.20 5.97 7.81
N ALA A 177 -15.41 6.52 7.69
CA ALA A 177 -16.07 6.86 6.43
C ALA A 177 -16.06 5.71 5.39
N ALA A 178 -16.15 4.45 5.88
CA ALA A 178 -16.17 3.24 5.04
C ALA A 178 -15.01 3.15 4.05
N LEU A 179 -13.80 3.57 4.43
CA LEU A 179 -12.61 3.57 3.56
C LEU A 179 -12.18 2.16 3.13
N SER A 180 -12.65 1.11 3.80
CA SER A 180 -12.51 -0.28 3.37
C SER A 180 -13.19 -0.59 2.03
N GLU A 181 -14.06 0.29 1.53
CA GLU A 181 -14.60 0.18 0.16
C GLU A 181 -13.54 0.49 -0.90
N ILE A 182 -12.63 1.41 -0.63
CA ILE A 182 -11.64 1.92 -1.59
C ILE A 182 -10.21 1.43 -1.32
N PHE A 183 -9.92 1.00 -0.10
CA PHE A 183 -8.62 0.46 0.29
C PHE A 183 -8.77 -0.92 0.94
N THR A 184 -7.69 -1.69 0.90
CA THR A 184 -7.55 -2.92 1.69
C THR A 184 -6.55 -2.69 2.83
N GLN A 185 -6.50 -3.66 3.76
CA GLN A 185 -5.50 -3.68 4.81
C GLN A 185 -4.09 -3.86 4.23
N ASP A 186 -3.12 -3.41 5.00
CA ASP A 186 -1.71 -3.52 4.67
C ASP A 186 -1.30 -5.00 4.55
N ILE A 187 -1.04 -5.42 3.31
CA ILE A 187 -0.61 -6.78 2.98
C ILE A 187 0.94 -6.89 2.98
N GLU A 188 1.65 -5.83 3.42
CA GLU A 188 3.13 -5.85 3.50
C GLU A 188 3.67 -7.07 4.26
N ASP A 189 2.81 -7.70 5.06
CA ASP A 189 3.14 -8.85 5.89
C ASP A 189 2.74 -10.20 5.31
N MET A 190 1.95 -10.23 4.25
CA MET A 190 1.76 -11.45 3.50
C MET A 190 3.02 -11.67 2.66
N ASP A 191 3.65 -12.83 2.82
CA ASP A 191 4.83 -13.23 2.05
C ASP A 191 4.49 -13.37 0.56
N ILE A 192 4.21 -12.22 -0.08
CA ILE A 192 3.96 -12.13 -1.52
C ILE A 192 5.22 -12.48 -2.30
N GLN A 193 6.39 -12.48 -1.63
CA GLN A 193 7.65 -12.91 -2.24
C GLN A 193 7.72 -14.42 -2.49
N GLY A 194 6.89 -15.23 -1.83
CA GLY A 194 6.86 -16.69 -2.03
C GLY A 194 5.98 -17.18 -3.18
N ASN A 195 5.00 -16.39 -3.61
CA ASN A 195 3.98 -16.79 -4.60
C ASN A 195 3.87 -15.83 -5.79
N LEU A 196 4.94 -15.09 -6.13
CA LEU A 196 5.04 -14.42 -7.44
C LEU A 196 5.41 -15.43 -8.54
N THR A 197 4.92 -16.66 -8.42
CA THR A 197 4.77 -17.55 -9.56
C THR A 197 3.41 -17.24 -10.16
N GLU A 198 3.45 -16.52 -11.29
CA GLU A 198 2.42 -16.59 -12.34
C GLU A 198 1.02 -16.00 -12.05
N ASN A 199 0.88 -14.91 -11.29
CA ASN A 199 -0.32 -14.08 -11.48
C ASN A 199 0.10 -12.71 -12.03
N THR A 200 0.17 -12.69 -13.32
CA THR A 200 0.36 -11.56 -14.21
C THR A 200 -0.64 -10.46 -13.84
N TYR A 201 -0.12 -9.39 -13.22
CA TYR A 201 -0.77 -8.10 -13.33
C TYR A 201 -0.91 -7.79 -14.83
N ASN A 202 -2.10 -7.98 -15.34
CA ASN A 202 -2.45 -7.56 -16.68
C ASN A 202 -3.22 -6.23 -16.52
N PRO A 203 -2.54 -5.07 -16.57
CA PRO A 203 -3.28 -3.82 -16.64
C PRO A 203 -4.17 -3.94 -17.88
N LYS A 204 -5.47 -3.72 -17.72
CA LYS A 204 -6.35 -3.46 -18.88
C LYS A 204 -5.88 -2.14 -19.48
N VAL A 205 -4.81 -2.20 -20.24
CA VAL A 205 -4.32 -1.08 -21.07
C VAL A 205 -4.90 -1.35 -22.43
N ASP A 206 -5.79 -0.49 -22.87
CA ASP A 206 -6.45 -0.61 -24.18
C ASP A 206 -5.43 -0.52 -25.33
N ASN A 207 -4.24 0.04 -25.06
CA ASN A 207 -3.15 0.15 -26.01
C ASN A 207 -1.84 -0.39 -25.42
N PRO A 208 -1.22 -1.44 -26.00
CA PRO A 208 0.05 -2.02 -25.52
C PRO A 208 1.20 -1.00 -25.43
N GLY A 209 1.17 0.07 -26.21
CA GLY A 209 2.16 1.14 -26.18
C GLY A 209 2.15 1.97 -24.88
N ASP A 210 1.03 2.03 -24.17
CA ASP A 210 0.87 2.81 -22.93
C ASP A 210 1.37 2.06 -21.69
N VAL A 211 1.79 0.83 -21.86
CA VAL A 211 2.38 0.03 -20.78
C VAL A 211 3.67 0.69 -20.30
N VAL A 212 3.75 0.93 -18.98
CA VAL A 212 4.91 1.57 -18.35
C VAL A 212 5.95 0.53 -17.97
N VAL A 213 7.20 0.78 -18.33
CA VAL A 213 8.34 -0.10 -18.00
C VAL A 213 8.62 -0.03 -16.49
N THR A 214 8.60 -1.18 -15.82
CA THR A 214 8.72 -1.26 -14.35
C THR A 214 10.15 -1.42 -13.86
N PHE A 215 11.12 -1.73 -14.75
CA PHE A 215 12.51 -2.02 -14.38
C PHE A 215 13.50 -1.54 -15.45
N GLY A 216 14.79 -1.54 -15.11
CA GLY A 216 15.91 -1.25 -16.02
C GLY A 216 16.06 0.25 -16.38
N LYS A 217 16.85 0.50 -17.46
CA LYS A 217 17.29 1.84 -17.88
C LYS A 217 16.13 2.80 -18.21
N HIS A 218 14.99 2.28 -18.63
CA HIS A 218 13.82 3.05 -19.05
C HIS A 218 12.63 2.92 -18.08
N LYS A 219 12.90 2.58 -16.81
CA LYS A 219 11.87 2.51 -15.76
C LYS A 219 11.07 3.81 -15.69
N GLY A 220 9.74 3.68 -15.65
CA GLY A 220 8.80 4.81 -15.56
C GLY A 220 8.38 5.40 -16.90
N LYS A 221 8.96 4.95 -18.04
CA LYS A 221 8.55 5.38 -19.38
C LYS A 221 7.58 4.38 -20.01
N ARG A 222 6.71 4.84 -20.91
CA ARG A 222 5.80 3.96 -21.68
C ARG A 222 6.58 3.21 -22.76
N LEU A 223 6.10 2.02 -23.15
CA LEU A 223 6.72 1.24 -24.24
C LEU A 223 6.76 2.01 -25.55
N ALA A 224 5.78 2.88 -25.82
CA ALA A 224 5.75 3.73 -27.01
C ALA A 224 6.83 4.83 -27.01
N ASP A 225 7.35 5.22 -25.85
CA ASP A 225 8.28 6.35 -25.67
C ASP A 225 9.75 5.90 -25.53
N ILE A 226 10.04 4.62 -25.64
CA ILE A 226 11.40 4.06 -25.51
C ILE A 226 11.92 3.55 -26.85
N PRO A 227 13.27 3.45 -27.04
CA PRO A 227 13.86 2.95 -28.27
C PRO A 227 13.36 1.55 -28.64
N VAL A 228 13.11 1.32 -29.93
CA VAL A 228 12.58 0.05 -30.45
C VAL A 228 13.48 -1.12 -30.08
N ASP A 229 14.79 -0.95 -30.16
CA ASP A 229 15.77 -1.98 -29.77
C ASP A 229 15.58 -2.47 -28.34
N TYR A 230 15.22 -1.55 -27.43
CA TYR A 230 14.94 -1.91 -26.04
C TYR A 230 13.58 -2.60 -25.88
N VAL A 231 12.57 -2.22 -26.69
CA VAL A 231 11.28 -2.94 -26.73
C VAL A 231 11.46 -4.35 -27.26
N GLU A 232 12.27 -4.54 -28.31
CA GLU A 232 12.62 -5.88 -28.80
C GLU A 232 13.36 -6.72 -27.77
N TRP A 233 14.26 -6.10 -27.00
CA TRP A 233 14.93 -6.78 -25.90
C TRP A 233 13.93 -7.20 -24.83
N LEU A 234 12.98 -6.32 -24.46
CA LEU A 234 11.90 -6.64 -23.50
C LEU A 234 11.02 -7.79 -24.02
N ALA A 235 10.68 -7.79 -25.31
CA ALA A 235 9.91 -8.86 -25.94
C ALA A 235 10.56 -10.25 -25.82
N LYS A 236 11.89 -10.30 -25.74
CA LYS A 236 12.67 -11.54 -25.63
C LYS A 236 13.02 -11.90 -24.18
N ASN A 237 13.29 -10.90 -23.33
CA ASN A 237 13.95 -11.08 -22.04
C ASN A 237 13.12 -10.62 -20.83
N ALA A 238 11.96 -9.96 -21.01
CA ALA A 238 11.15 -9.54 -19.88
C ALA A 238 10.66 -10.76 -19.11
N ARG A 239 10.83 -10.72 -17.77
CA ARG A 239 10.37 -11.79 -16.86
C ARG A 239 8.84 -11.79 -16.73
N ASP A 240 8.23 -10.62 -16.76
CA ASP A 240 6.79 -10.44 -16.65
C ASP A 240 6.11 -10.77 -17.98
N ASP A 241 5.27 -11.78 -17.99
CA ASP A 241 4.58 -12.27 -19.20
C ASP A 241 3.72 -11.18 -19.86
N TRP A 242 3.07 -10.33 -19.06
CA TRP A 242 2.29 -9.20 -19.56
C TRP A 242 3.16 -8.12 -20.22
N MET A 243 4.33 -7.80 -19.65
CA MET A 243 5.30 -6.87 -20.23
C MET A 243 5.84 -7.42 -21.55
N ARG A 244 6.18 -8.71 -21.56
CA ARG A 244 6.67 -9.40 -22.77
C ARG A 244 5.61 -9.40 -23.86
N LYS A 245 4.34 -9.73 -23.54
CA LYS A 245 3.23 -9.70 -24.52
C LYS A 245 2.96 -8.29 -25.04
N ALA A 246 2.99 -7.26 -24.16
CA ALA A 246 2.85 -5.88 -24.57
C ALA A 246 3.99 -5.45 -25.49
N ALA A 247 5.24 -5.78 -25.16
CA ALA A 247 6.41 -5.49 -25.99
C ALA A 247 6.31 -6.18 -27.37
N ILE A 248 5.92 -7.46 -27.40
CA ILE A 248 5.68 -8.20 -28.68
C ILE A 248 4.61 -7.49 -29.51
N SER A 249 3.51 -7.04 -28.90
CA SER A 249 2.44 -6.34 -29.60
C SER A 249 2.91 -5.00 -30.18
N VAL A 250 3.76 -4.27 -29.47
CA VAL A 250 4.37 -3.01 -29.93
C VAL A 250 5.31 -3.29 -31.12
N VAL A 251 6.22 -4.28 -30.99
CA VAL A 251 7.15 -4.64 -32.06
C VAL A 251 6.42 -5.13 -33.32
N ASN A 252 5.36 -5.90 -33.18
CA ASN A 252 4.57 -6.41 -34.31
C ASN A 252 3.68 -5.34 -34.99
N GLY A 253 3.75 -4.09 -34.55
CA GLY A 253 3.01 -2.97 -35.18
C GLY A 253 1.51 -2.97 -34.93
N ASN A 254 1.02 -3.74 -33.95
CA ASN A 254 -0.38 -3.76 -33.51
C ASN A 254 -0.79 -2.52 -32.69
N VAL A 255 0.10 -1.54 -32.55
CA VAL A 255 -0.20 -0.23 -31.99
C VAL A 255 -0.75 0.63 -33.12
N GLY A 256 -2.05 0.88 -33.12
CA GLY A 256 -2.70 1.72 -34.08
C GLY A 256 -1.93 3.03 -34.28
N LYS A 257 -1.78 3.47 -35.53
CA LYS A 257 -1.14 4.73 -35.95
C LYS A 257 -1.94 5.95 -35.42
N ASN A 258 -1.93 6.17 -34.13
CA ASN A 258 -2.30 7.44 -33.53
C ASN A 258 -1.05 8.01 -32.89
N LYS A 259 -0.33 8.81 -33.65
CA LYS A 259 0.68 9.73 -33.12
C LYS A 259 -0.10 10.73 -32.25
N PRO A 260 0.07 10.78 -30.93
CA PRO A 260 -0.51 11.85 -30.15
C PRO A 260 0.14 13.15 -30.63
N GLU A 261 -0.69 14.16 -30.91
CA GLU A 261 -0.21 15.54 -31.03
C GLU A 261 0.57 15.87 -29.74
N PRO A 262 1.66 16.66 -29.83
CA PRO A 262 2.42 17.04 -28.65
C PRO A 262 1.45 17.77 -27.71
N VAL A 263 1.25 17.20 -26.52
CA VAL A 263 0.59 17.87 -25.41
C VAL A 263 1.40 19.14 -25.15
N PRO A 264 0.80 20.34 -25.15
CA PRO A 264 1.53 21.55 -24.78
C PRO A 264 2.11 21.33 -23.38
N GLU A 265 3.37 21.71 -23.21
CA GLU A 265 4.03 21.73 -21.89
C GLU A 265 3.09 22.44 -20.92
N PRO A 266 2.87 21.91 -19.69
CA PRO A 266 2.14 22.64 -18.69
C PRO A 266 2.82 23.99 -18.54
N ALA A 267 2.05 25.07 -18.70
CA ALA A 267 2.50 26.42 -18.40
C ALA A 267 3.22 26.38 -17.05
N GLU A 268 4.42 26.96 -17.02
CA GLU A 268 5.16 27.14 -15.77
C GLU A 268 4.18 27.75 -14.77
N ASP A 269 3.97 27.05 -13.66
CA ASP A 269 3.19 27.55 -12.55
C ASP A 269 3.87 28.85 -12.09
N ASN A 270 3.27 29.98 -12.45
CA ASN A 270 3.62 31.26 -11.90
C ASN A 270 3.29 31.25 -10.42
N PHE A 271 4.21 30.75 -9.61
CA PHE A 271 4.23 31.09 -8.20
C PHE A 271 4.57 32.58 -8.11
N PRO A 272 3.80 33.38 -7.37
CA PRO A 272 4.14 34.78 -7.15
C PRO A 272 5.55 34.86 -6.59
N SER A 273 6.35 35.80 -7.11
CA SER A 273 7.71 36.06 -6.61
C SER A 273 7.67 36.54 -5.16
N ASP A 274 8.77 36.37 -4.44
CA ASP A 274 8.90 36.84 -3.05
C ASP A 274 8.53 38.32 -2.89
N ASP A 275 8.70 39.13 -3.94
CA ASP A 275 8.34 40.55 -3.97
C ASP A 275 6.81 40.76 -4.09
N GLU A 276 6.11 39.89 -4.81
CA GLU A 276 4.65 39.93 -4.93
C GLU A 276 3.96 39.42 -3.65
N LEU A 277 4.58 38.49 -2.93
CA LEU A 277 4.10 38.04 -1.62
C LEU A 277 4.24 39.14 -0.55
N ALA A 278 5.31 39.94 -0.62
CA ALA A 278 5.52 41.07 0.29
C ALA A 278 4.50 42.21 0.07
N GLU A 279 4.03 42.40 -1.17
CA GLU A 279 2.98 43.40 -1.46
C GLU A 279 1.59 42.94 -0.99
N MET A 280 1.31 41.66 -0.94
CA MET A 280 0.03 41.14 -0.43
C MET A 280 -0.09 41.25 1.09
N GLU A 281 1.02 41.20 1.85
CA GLU A 281 0.99 41.40 3.32
C GLU A 281 0.79 42.86 3.75
N MET A 282 0.95 43.84 2.86
CA MET A 282 0.77 45.27 3.18
C MET A 282 -0.68 45.78 3.06
N PHE A 283 -1.65 44.93 2.66
CA PHE A 283 -3.04 45.34 2.50
C PHE A 283 -3.99 44.76 3.55
N GLU A 284 -3.49 44.08 4.61
CA GLU A 284 -4.27 43.68 5.78
C GLU A 284 -3.86 44.48 7.05
N GLU A 285 -4.11 45.77 7.06
CA GLU A 285 -4.29 46.59 8.27
C GLU A 285 -5.57 47.40 8.20
#